data_dc65a3f9ba6cd75a62e76467ca277a2d
#
_entry.id   dc65a3f9ba6cd75a62e76467ca277a2d
#
_cell.length_a   1.000
_cell.length_b   1.000
_cell.length_c   1.000
_cell.angle_alpha   90.00
_cell.angle_beta   90.00
_cell.angle_gamma   90.00
#
_symmetry.space_group_name_H-M   'P 1'
#
loop_
_entity.id
_entity.type
_entity.pdbx_description
1 polymer ?
#
loop_
_entity_poly.entity_id
_entity_poly.type
_entity_poly.pdbx_seq_one_letter_code
_entity_poly.pdbx_strand_id
1 'polypeptide(L)'
;MATFLLKTEPGTYSYADLVREKKTAWSGVSNAAALIHLRSAKPGDECFIYHTGDEKSIVGLAKVASKPYEDPDQPGKTATGEPKFAVIDLTPIKPAKTPLALADMRANVKFKEFVLLKQSRLSVMPVPLAFEKIIRALTEL
;
A
#
# COMPACT_ATOMS: atom_id res chain seq x y z
N MET A 1 15.54 -2.96 0.12
CA MET A 1 14.14 -3.20 0.50
C MET A 1 13.23 -2.37 -0.38
N ALA A 2 12.14 -2.95 -0.81
CA ALA A 2 11.15 -2.23 -1.60
C ALA A 2 10.18 -1.46 -0.70
N THR A 3 9.60 -0.41 -1.26
CA THR A 3 8.54 0.36 -0.61
C THR A 3 7.34 0.41 -1.55
N PHE A 4 6.18 0.15 -1.00
CA PHE A 4 4.92 0.14 -1.75
C PHE A 4 3.95 1.18 -1.19
N LEU A 5 2.91 1.47 -1.96
CA LEU A 5 1.76 2.22 -1.47
C LEU A 5 0.54 1.34 -1.65
N LEU A 6 -0.23 1.18 -0.58
CA LEU A 6 -1.46 0.38 -0.57
C LEU A 6 -2.64 1.28 -0.27
N LYS A 7 -3.67 1.19 -1.10
CA LYS A 7 -4.89 1.98 -0.91
C LYS A 7 -5.95 1.18 -0.16
N THR A 8 -6.66 1.84 0.74
CA THR A 8 -7.79 1.25 1.43
C THR A 8 -8.87 2.30 1.66
N GLU A 9 -10.14 1.87 1.63
CA GLU A 9 -11.28 2.73 1.96
C GLU A 9 -11.40 2.75 3.49
N PRO A 10 -11.23 3.91 4.16
CA PRO A 10 -11.19 3.95 5.64
C PRO A 10 -12.50 3.54 6.30
N GLY A 11 -13.65 3.66 5.62
CA GLY A 11 -14.92 3.16 6.13
C GLY A 11 -14.98 1.64 6.16
N THR A 12 -14.19 0.96 5.34
CA THR A 12 -14.10 -0.50 5.30
C THR A 12 -12.95 -0.99 6.17
N TYR A 13 -11.77 -0.44 5.97
CA TYR A 13 -10.59 -0.79 6.78
C TYR A 13 -9.61 0.39 6.81
N SER A 14 -9.40 0.96 8.00
CA SER A 14 -8.54 2.13 8.19
C SER A 14 -7.18 1.77 8.76
N TYR A 15 -6.25 2.73 8.71
CA TYR A 15 -4.96 2.59 9.38
C TYR A 15 -5.15 2.42 10.90
N ALA A 16 -6.15 3.09 11.49
CA ALA A 16 -6.48 2.95 12.90
C ALA A 16 -6.91 1.51 13.22
N ASP A 17 -7.64 0.87 12.30
CA ASP A 17 -8.01 -0.55 12.44
C ASP A 17 -6.77 -1.42 12.49
N LEU A 18 -5.79 -1.17 11.63
CA LEU A 18 -4.52 -1.91 11.61
C LEU A 18 -3.76 -1.73 12.93
N VAL A 19 -3.70 -0.51 13.45
CA VAL A 19 -3.04 -0.22 14.73
C VAL A 19 -3.72 -0.99 15.87
N ARG A 20 -5.05 -0.99 15.89
CA ARG A 20 -5.84 -1.70 16.90
C ARG A 20 -5.62 -3.21 16.83
N GLU A 21 -5.60 -3.77 15.63
CA GLU A 21 -5.45 -5.21 15.42
C GLU A 21 -4.00 -5.67 15.51
N LYS A 22 -3.04 -4.76 15.36
CA LYS A 22 -1.60 -5.01 15.43
C LYS A 22 -1.04 -5.86 14.28
N LYS A 23 -1.88 -6.56 13.56
CA LYS A 23 -1.51 -7.34 12.37
C LYS A 23 -2.77 -7.63 11.57
N THR A 24 -2.67 -7.57 10.26
CA THR A 24 -3.79 -7.91 9.39
C THR A 24 -3.31 -8.64 8.14
N ALA A 25 -4.21 -9.44 7.57
CA ALA A 25 -4.03 -10.03 6.25
C ALA A 25 -4.58 -9.03 5.22
N TRP A 26 -3.72 -8.54 4.33
CA TRP A 26 -4.14 -7.60 3.29
C TRP A 26 -4.65 -8.40 2.09
N SER A 27 -5.96 -8.56 2.05
CA SER A 27 -6.65 -9.41 1.06
C SER A 27 -7.64 -8.59 0.24
N GLY A 28 -8.37 -9.27 -0.65
CA GLY A 28 -9.42 -8.63 -1.44
C GLY A 28 -8.93 -7.86 -2.64
N VAL A 29 -7.64 -7.92 -2.96
CA VAL A 29 -7.08 -7.28 -4.14
C VAL A 29 -7.37 -8.17 -5.34
N SER A 30 -8.04 -7.61 -6.36
CA SER A 30 -8.43 -8.35 -7.57
C SER A 30 -7.85 -7.79 -8.86
N ASN A 31 -7.37 -6.54 -8.85
CA ASN A 31 -6.76 -5.93 -10.03
C ASN A 31 -5.46 -6.65 -10.39
N ALA A 32 -5.32 -7.06 -11.64
CA ALA A 32 -4.19 -7.87 -12.10
C ALA A 32 -2.84 -7.16 -11.88
N ALA A 33 -2.76 -5.87 -12.15
CA ALA A 33 -1.53 -5.11 -11.97
C ALA A 33 -1.17 -4.99 -10.48
N ALA A 34 -2.16 -4.74 -9.63
CA ALA A 34 -1.95 -4.67 -8.19
C ALA A 34 -1.45 -6.01 -7.63
N LEU A 35 -2.00 -7.12 -8.11
CA LEU A 35 -1.58 -8.45 -7.68
C LEU A 35 -0.15 -8.78 -8.08
N ILE A 36 0.31 -8.30 -9.23
CA ILE A 36 1.71 -8.45 -9.63
C ILE A 36 2.61 -7.79 -8.58
N HIS A 37 2.26 -6.60 -8.12
CA HIS A 37 3.05 -5.91 -7.11
C HIS A 37 2.99 -6.61 -5.76
N LEU A 38 1.82 -7.10 -5.34
CA LEU A 38 1.69 -7.85 -4.08
C LEU A 38 2.55 -9.11 -4.09
N ARG A 39 2.59 -9.83 -5.20
CA ARG A 39 3.41 -11.05 -5.32
C ARG A 39 4.91 -10.75 -5.22
N SER A 40 5.32 -9.52 -5.49
CA SER A 40 6.75 -9.14 -5.40
C SER A 40 7.17 -8.71 -3.99
N ALA A 41 6.23 -8.51 -3.08
CA ALA A 41 6.54 -8.05 -1.73
C ALA A 41 7.28 -9.12 -0.94
N LYS A 42 8.17 -8.68 -0.05
CA LYS A 42 8.98 -9.56 0.80
C LYS A 42 8.87 -9.11 2.25
N PRO A 43 9.00 -10.04 3.21
CA PRO A 43 9.05 -9.65 4.63
C PRO A 43 10.10 -8.57 4.87
N GLY A 44 9.73 -7.53 5.59
CA GLY A 44 10.59 -6.40 5.86
C GLY A 44 10.38 -5.21 4.92
N ASP A 45 9.76 -5.40 3.77
CA ASP A 45 9.39 -4.28 2.90
C ASP A 45 8.38 -3.38 3.62
N GLU A 46 8.35 -2.10 3.25
CA GLU A 46 7.47 -1.13 3.91
C GLU A 46 6.40 -0.63 2.95
N CYS A 47 5.27 -0.24 3.53
CA CYS A 47 4.10 0.18 2.76
C CYS A 47 3.54 1.46 3.34
N PHE A 48 3.43 2.50 2.50
CA PHE A 48 2.60 3.65 2.83
C PHE A 48 1.15 3.23 2.71
N ILE A 49 0.34 3.55 3.70
CA ILE A 49 -1.10 3.28 3.67
C ILE A 49 -1.82 4.56 3.25
N TYR A 50 -2.61 4.46 2.20
CA TYR A 50 -3.35 5.59 1.62
C TYR A 50 -4.84 5.34 1.82
N HIS A 51 -5.53 6.33 2.41
CA HIS A 51 -6.98 6.30 2.56
C HIS A 51 -7.63 6.90 1.30
N THR A 52 -8.54 6.16 0.70
CA THR A 52 -9.35 6.62 -0.42
C THR A 52 -10.61 7.35 0.08
N GLY A 53 -11.57 7.59 -0.78
CA GLY A 53 -12.82 8.27 -0.41
C GLY A 53 -12.60 9.76 -0.24
N ASP A 54 -13.07 10.30 0.86
CA ASP A 54 -12.99 11.75 1.11
C ASP A 54 -11.62 12.19 1.62
N GLU A 55 -10.86 11.31 2.27
CA GLU A 55 -9.56 11.68 2.82
C GLU A 55 -8.48 11.85 1.76
N LYS A 56 -8.36 10.92 0.84
CA LYS A 56 -7.38 10.92 -0.26
C LYS A 56 -5.99 11.34 0.23
N SER A 57 -5.45 10.61 1.21
CA SER A 57 -4.20 10.96 1.87
C SER A 57 -3.40 9.74 2.28
N ILE A 58 -2.07 9.88 2.27
CA ILE A 58 -1.15 8.93 2.90
C ILE A 58 -1.22 9.19 4.41
N VAL A 59 -1.56 8.17 5.20
CA VAL A 59 -1.87 8.35 6.62
C VAL A 59 -0.98 7.56 7.56
N GLY A 60 -0.19 6.63 7.06
CA GLY A 60 0.66 5.82 7.94
C GLY A 60 1.60 4.91 7.19
N LEU A 61 2.45 4.23 7.96
CA LEU A 61 3.44 3.30 7.44
C LEU A 61 3.22 1.93 8.08
N ALA A 62 3.31 0.89 7.27
CA ALA A 62 3.20 -0.50 7.69
C ALA A 62 4.38 -1.30 7.17
N LYS A 63 4.57 -2.49 7.72
CA LYS A 63 5.66 -3.39 7.35
C LYS A 63 5.08 -4.71 6.87
N VAL A 64 5.64 -5.24 5.79
CA VAL A 64 5.28 -6.57 5.29
C VAL A 64 5.82 -7.61 6.27
N ALA A 65 4.94 -8.45 6.79
CA ALA A 65 5.25 -9.41 7.85
C ALA A 65 5.21 -10.86 7.37
N SER A 66 4.93 -11.11 6.10
CA SER A 66 4.88 -12.46 5.55
C SER A 66 5.30 -12.48 4.08
N LYS A 67 5.61 -13.67 3.58
CA LYS A 67 5.68 -13.88 2.13
C LYS A 67 4.25 -13.85 1.59
N PRO A 68 4.04 -13.50 0.30
CA PRO A 68 2.72 -13.61 -0.31
C PRO A 68 2.21 -15.05 -0.26
N TYR A 69 0.91 -15.20 0.01
CA TYR A 69 0.27 -16.52 0.09
C TYR A 69 -1.12 -16.48 -0.54
N GLU A 70 -1.70 -17.65 -0.79
CA GLU A 70 -3.04 -17.76 -1.38
C GLU A 70 -4.10 -17.25 -0.40
N ASP A 71 -5.07 -16.50 -0.94
CA ASP A 71 -6.26 -16.14 -0.18
C ASP A 71 -7.08 -17.42 0.07
N PRO A 72 -7.35 -17.80 1.32
CA PRO A 72 -8.16 -19.00 1.61
C PRO A 72 -9.55 -18.95 1.01
N ASP A 73 -10.11 -17.75 0.82
CA ASP A 73 -11.45 -17.56 0.24
C ASP A 73 -11.42 -17.57 -1.28
N GLN A 74 -10.25 -17.39 -1.89
CA GLN A 74 -10.07 -17.39 -3.33
C GLN A 74 -8.81 -18.17 -3.70
N PRO A 75 -8.79 -19.49 -3.47
CA PRO A 75 -7.61 -20.29 -3.75
C PRO A 75 -7.32 -20.35 -5.25
N GLY A 76 -6.06 -20.54 -5.59
CA GLY A 76 -5.62 -20.66 -6.97
C GLY A 76 -4.22 -20.12 -7.14
N LYS A 77 -3.58 -20.57 -8.24
CA LYS A 77 -2.21 -20.18 -8.56
C LYS A 77 -2.12 -19.68 -9.99
N THR A 78 -1.11 -18.85 -10.25
CA THR A 78 -0.76 -18.42 -11.59
C THR A 78 -0.10 -19.57 -12.35
N ALA A 79 0.14 -19.37 -13.64
CA ALA A 79 0.83 -20.36 -14.47
C ALA A 79 2.23 -20.69 -13.95
N THR A 80 2.86 -19.77 -13.21
CA THR A 80 4.19 -19.98 -12.62
C THR A 80 4.16 -20.53 -11.20
N GLY A 81 2.97 -20.86 -10.69
CA GLY A 81 2.84 -21.46 -9.35
C GLY A 81 2.76 -20.49 -8.19
N GLU A 82 2.62 -19.20 -8.48
CA GLU A 82 2.47 -18.17 -7.44
C GLU A 82 1.00 -17.98 -7.04
N PRO A 83 0.71 -17.45 -5.84
CA PRO A 83 -0.67 -17.16 -5.45
C PRO A 83 -1.34 -16.22 -6.46
N LYS A 84 -2.50 -16.61 -6.99
CA LYS A 84 -3.22 -15.80 -7.96
C LYS A 84 -3.82 -14.56 -7.28
N PHE A 85 -4.58 -14.77 -6.21
CA PHE A 85 -5.10 -13.69 -5.37
C PHE A 85 -4.21 -13.61 -4.14
N ALA A 86 -3.07 -12.94 -4.30
CA ALA A 86 -2.06 -12.88 -3.28
C ALA A 86 -2.51 -12.07 -2.06
N VAL A 87 -2.13 -12.55 -0.90
CA VAL A 87 -2.35 -11.88 0.39
C VAL A 87 -0.98 -11.72 1.04
N ILE A 88 -0.77 -10.57 1.69
CA ILE A 88 0.40 -10.35 2.53
C ILE A 88 -0.07 -9.93 3.92
N ASP A 89 0.67 -10.33 4.95
CA ASP A 89 0.41 -9.85 6.30
C ASP A 89 1.14 -8.52 6.50
N LEU A 90 0.49 -7.60 7.19
CA LEU A 90 1.04 -6.30 7.53
C LEU A 90 1.00 -6.06 9.03
N THR A 91 2.03 -5.38 9.55
CA THR A 91 2.04 -4.85 10.90
C THR A 91 2.22 -3.33 10.82
N PRO A 92 1.60 -2.54 11.73
CA PRO A 92 1.76 -1.09 11.70
C PRO A 92 3.14 -0.69 12.22
N ILE A 93 3.72 0.37 11.64
CA ILE A 93 4.96 0.96 12.12
C ILE A 93 4.64 2.24 12.90
N LYS A 94 4.10 3.25 12.20
CA LYS A 94 3.67 4.49 12.85
C LYS A 94 2.72 5.27 11.95
N PRO A 95 1.82 6.08 12.53
CA PRO A 95 0.98 6.97 11.73
C PRO A 95 1.80 8.14 11.20
N ALA A 96 1.33 8.73 10.10
CA ALA A 96 1.92 9.95 9.58
C ALA A 96 1.65 11.09 10.57
N LYS A 97 2.68 11.83 10.94
CA LYS A 97 2.51 13.02 11.77
C LYS A 97 1.72 14.08 11.01
N THR A 98 2.02 14.22 9.72
CA THR A 98 1.28 15.09 8.80
C THR A 98 0.82 14.24 7.62
N PRO A 99 -0.46 13.85 7.55
CA PRO A 99 -0.96 13.14 6.38
C PRO A 99 -0.71 13.93 5.09
N LEU A 100 -0.35 13.23 4.02
CA LEU A 100 -0.05 13.86 2.74
C LEU A 100 -1.21 13.64 1.78
N ALA A 101 -1.92 14.73 1.49
CA ALA A 101 -3.11 14.70 0.65
C ALA A 101 -2.76 14.57 -0.83
N LEU A 102 -3.62 13.88 -1.58
CA LEU A 102 -3.50 13.76 -3.04
C LEU A 102 -3.43 15.14 -3.70
N ALA A 103 -4.24 16.09 -3.23
CA ALA A 103 -4.26 17.45 -3.77
C ALA A 103 -2.90 18.15 -3.63
N ASP A 104 -2.22 17.93 -2.49
CA ASP A 104 -0.89 18.50 -2.27
C ASP A 104 0.15 17.86 -3.18
N MET A 105 0.04 16.56 -3.42
CA MET A 105 0.93 15.86 -4.35
C MET A 105 0.71 16.37 -5.78
N ARG A 106 -0.55 16.58 -6.20
CA ARG A 106 -0.85 17.13 -7.52
C ARG A 106 -0.31 18.54 -7.72
N ALA A 107 -0.29 19.33 -6.66
CA ALA A 107 0.22 20.69 -6.69
C ALA A 107 1.75 20.77 -6.65
N ASN A 108 2.42 19.68 -6.37
CA ASN A 108 3.88 19.64 -6.23
C ASN A 108 4.50 19.01 -7.48
N VAL A 109 5.27 19.82 -8.23
CA VAL A 109 5.89 19.39 -9.48
C VAL A 109 6.80 18.16 -9.29
N LYS A 110 7.33 17.93 -8.09
CA LYS A 110 8.18 16.78 -7.80
C LYS A 110 7.44 15.45 -7.89
N PHE A 111 6.10 15.45 -7.81
CA PHE A 111 5.28 14.26 -7.94
C PHE A 111 4.72 14.05 -9.35
N LYS A 112 5.12 14.86 -10.33
CA LYS A 112 4.53 14.87 -11.67
C LYS A 112 4.40 13.48 -12.31
N GLU A 113 5.40 12.63 -12.15
CA GLU A 113 5.44 11.29 -12.77
C GLU A 113 5.01 10.16 -11.81
N PHE A 114 4.53 10.49 -10.61
CA PHE A 114 4.16 9.46 -9.64
C PHE A 114 2.93 8.69 -10.09
N VAL A 115 3.02 7.36 -10.06
CA VAL A 115 1.95 6.45 -10.52
C VAL A 115 0.63 6.70 -9.81
N LEU A 116 0.65 7.06 -8.53
CA LEU A 116 -0.57 7.39 -7.78
C LEU A 116 -1.42 8.45 -8.48
N LEU A 117 -0.77 9.44 -9.10
CA LEU A 117 -1.47 10.53 -9.79
C LEU A 117 -1.97 10.12 -11.18
N LYS A 118 -1.36 9.11 -11.78
CA LYS A 118 -1.63 8.70 -13.17
C LYS A 118 -2.59 7.53 -13.27
N GLN A 119 -2.56 6.61 -12.31
CA GLN A 119 -3.36 5.39 -12.34
C GLN A 119 -4.28 5.34 -11.13
N SER A 120 -5.38 6.06 -11.19
CA SER A 120 -6.30 6.23 -10.07
C SER A 120 -6.94 4.92 -9.58
N ARG A 121 -7.00 3.90 -10.44
CA ARG A 121 -7.61 2.61 -10.10
C ARG A 121 -6.63 1.57 -9.58
N LEU A 122 -5.33 1.86 -9.63
CA LEU A 122 -4.32 0.95 -9.12
C LEU A 122 -4.26 1.07 -7.60
N SER A 123 -4.49 -0.03 -6.90
CA SER A 123 -4.57 -0.05 -5.43
C SER A 123 -3.29 -0.50 -4.72
N VAL A 124 -2.34 -1.04 -5.46
CA VAL A 124 -1.03 -1.43 -4.95
C VAL A 124 0.01 -1.01 -5.97
N MET A 125 1.02 -0.26 -5.55
CA MET A 125 2.05 0.22 -6.46
C MET A 125 3.41 0.31 -5.77
N PRO A 126 4.50 0.10 -6.50
CA PRO A 126 5.82 0.38 -5.95
C PRO A 126 6.03 1.89 -5.87
N VAL A 127 6.81 2.31 -4.89
CA VAL A 127 7.16 3.72 -4.70
C VAL A 127 8.66 3.85 -4.97
N PRO A 128 9.06 4.48 -6.09
CA PRO A 128 10.48 4.73 -6.38
C PRO A 128 11.14 5.54 -5.27
N LEU A 129 12.43 5.32 -5.06
CA LEU A 129 13.18 5.96 -3.98
C LEU A 129 13.06 7.49 -3.97
N ALA A 130 13.06 8.11 -5.14
CA ALA A 130 12.92 9.56 -5.24
C ALA A 130 11.62 10.08 -4.62
N PHE A 131 10.51 9.38 -4.86
CA PHE A 131 9.21 9.74 -4.27
C PHE A 131 9.14 9.34 -2.80
N GLU A 132 9.71 8.20 -2.45
CA GLU A 132 9.75 7.73 -1.07
C GLU A 132 10.39 8.78 -0.15
N LYS A 133 11.52 9.33 -0.55
CA LYS A 133 12.23 10.35 0.24
C LYS A 133 11.37 11.60 0.47
N ILE A 134 10.68 12.06 -0.57
CA ILE A 134 9.82 13.24 -0.47
C ILE A 134 8.63 12.94 0.45
N ILE A 135 7.99 11.80 0.29
CA ILE A 135 6.86 11.40 1.11
C ILE A 135 7.27 11.32 2.57
N ARG A 136 8.39 10.66 2.88
CA ARG A 136 8.86 10.53 4.27
C ARG A 136 9.15 11.89 4.90
N ALA A 137 9.75 12.79 4.14
CA ALA A 137 10.05 14.15 4.64
C ALA A 137 8.76 14.91 4.95
N LEU A 138 7.75 14.84 4.09
CA LEU A 138 6.50 15.59 4.26
C LEU A 138 5.59 14.98 5.32
N THR A 139 5.63 13.67 5.52
CA THR A 139 4.77 12.96 6.48
C THR A 139 5.47 12.68 7.80
N GLU A 140 6.78 12.86 7.86
CA GLU A 140 7.64 12.47 8.97
C GLU A 140 7.58 10.97 9.25
N LEU A 141 7.44 10.20 8.19
CA LEU A 141 7.56 8.75 8.20
C LEU A 141 8.97 8.35 7.74
#